data_6c26d3d3952adfe8d476f9d3867c7a7e
#
_entry.id   6c26d3d3952adfe8d476f9d3867c7a7e
#
_cell.length_a   1.000
_cell.length_b   1.000
_cell.length_c   1.000
_cell.angle_alpha   90.00
_cell.angle_beta   90.00
_cell.angle_gamma   90.00
#
_symmetry.space_group_name_H-M   'P 1'
#
loop_
_entity.id
_entity.type
_entity.pdbx_description
1 polymer ?
#
loop_
_entity_poly.entity_id
_entity_poly.type
_entity_poly.pdbx_seq_one_letter_code
_entity_poly.pdbx_strand_id
1 'polypeptide(L)'
;MYNINDDVLVMVATDRISAFDVVLPEGIPYKGQMLNQIAAKFLDATTDICPNWKLATPDPMVTVGVMCQGFPVEMIVRGYLCGSAWRAYKSGVREICGVKLPEGMRENERFPEPIVTPTTKAEIGEHDADISKEEILAKGLATPEEY
;
A
#
# COMPACT_ATOMS: atom_id res chain seq x y z
N MET A 1 -12.98 -11.92 -2.16
CA MET A 1 -13.78 -10.70 -1.98
C MET A 1 -15.14 -10.94 -2.56
N TYR A 2 -16.20 -10.43 -1.93
CA TYR A 2 -17.59 -10.62 -2.36
C TYR A 2 -18.29 -9.26 -2.32
N ASN A 3 -18.95 -8.89 -3.41
CA ASN A 3 -19.80 -7.71 -3.46
C ASN A 3 -21.22 -8.15 -3.08
N ILE A 4 -21.83 -7.50 -2.09
CA ILE A 4 -23.21 -7.80 -1.68
C ILE A 4 -24.17 -6.96 -2.50
N ASN A 5 -23.78 -5.75 -2.83
CA ASN A 5 -24.41 -4.80 -3.74
C ASN A 5 -23.34 -3.81 -4.19
N ASP A 6 -23.69 -2.78 -4.93
CA ASP A 6 -22.71 -1.82 -5.43
C ASP A 6 -22.04 -0.99 -4.32
N ASP A 7 -22.54 -1.06 -3.10
CA ASP A 7 -22.10 -0.23 -1.98
C ASP A 7 -21.27 -0.99 -0.92
N VAL A 8 -21.40 -2.33 -0.86
CA VAL A 8 -20.83 -3.13 0.24
C VAL A 8 -19.90 -4.22 -0.25
N LEU A 9 -18.69 -4.19 0.26
CA LEU A 9 -17.65 -5.19 0.05
C LEU A 9 -17.46 -6.06 1.29
N VAL A 10 -17.40 -7.38 1.09
CA VAL A 10 -16.97 -8.35 2.13
C VAL A 10 -15.62 -8.93 1.74
N MET A 11 -14.62 -8.70 2.59
CA MET A 11 -13.29 -9.26 2.45
C MET A 11 -13.08 -10.41 3.42
N VAL A 12 -12.61 -11.55 2.91
CA VAL A 12 -12.19 -12.69 3.72
C VAL A 12 -10.68 -12.85 3.59
N ALA A 13 -9.96 -12.62 4.68
CA ALA A 13 -8.53 -12.88 4.74
C ALA A 13 -8.29 -14.37 4.96
N THR A 14 -7.52 -14.99 4.09
CA THR A 14 -7.23 -16.43 4.15
C THR A 14 -5.82 -16.72 4.63
N ASP A 15 -5.55 -17.95 5.02
CA ASP A 15 -4.25 -18.41 5.48
C ASP A 15 -3.26 -18.65 4.32
N ARG A 16 -3.70 -18.45 3.08
CA ARG A 16 -2.85 -18.59 1.89
C ARG A 16 -1.69 -17.60 1.93
N ILE A 17 -0.55 -18.03 1.39
CA ILE A 17 0.64 -17.20 1.23
C ILE A 17 1.19 -17.38 -0.18
N SER A 18 1.71 -16.31 -0.75
CA SER A 18 2.45 -16.34 -2.01
C SER A 18 3.88 -15.82 -1.78
N ALA A 19 4.79 -16.32 -2.59
CA ALA A 19 6.16 -15.82 -2.68
C ALA A 19 6.54 -15.76 -4.16
N PHE A 20 7.12 -14.64 -4.61
CA PHE A 20 7.48 -14.41 -6.02
C PHE A 20 6.31 -14.71 -6.99
N ASP A 21 5.11 -14.21 -6.65
CA ASP A 21 3.85 -14.39 -7.38
C ASP A 21 3.34 -15.84 -7.50
N VAL A 22 3.97 -16.78 -6.80
CA VAL A 22 3.52 -18.17 -6.71
C VAL A 22 2.78 -18.39 -5.40
N VAL A 23 1.52 -18.84 -5.49
CA VAL A 23 0.74 -19.25 -4.30
C VAL A 23 1.31 -20.60 -3.84
N LEU A 24 1.77 -20.64 -2.57
CA LEU A 24 2.30 -21.85 -1.98
C LEU A 24 1.18 -22.87 -1.70
N PRO A 25 1.47 -24.18 -1.77
CA PRO A 25 0.46 -25.23 -1.59
C PRO A 25 -0.10 -25.29 -0.17
N GLU A 26 0.68 -24.87 0.82
CA GLU A 26 0.26 -24.85 2.22
C GLU A 26 0.09 -23.41 2.73
N GLY A 27 -0.96 -23.20 3.52
CA GLY A 27 -1.23 -21.94 4.19
C GLY A 27 -0.49 -21.84 5.54
N ILE A 28 -0.37 -20.64 6.06
CA ILE A 28 0.12 -20.41 7.43
C ILE A 28 -1.10 -20.36 8.36
N PRO A 29 -1.25 -21.31 9.30
CA PRO A 29 -2.38 -21.33 10.21
C PRO A 29 -2.58 -20.00 10.94
N TYR A 30 -3.82 -19.52 10.98
CA TYR A 30 -4.24 -18.26 11.60
C TYR A 30 -3.69 -16.96 10.95
N LYS A 31 -2.94 -17.03 9.85
CA LYS A 31 -2.43 -15.84 9.15
C LYS A 31 -3.55 -14.86 8.78
N GLY A 32 -4.64 -15.38 8.20
CA GLY A 32 -5.80 -14.57 7.82
C GLY A 32 -6.42 -13.85 9.01
N GLN A 33 -6.63 -14.57 10.11
CA GLN A 33 -7.16 -13.98 11.35
C GLN A 33 -6.26 -12.89 11.91
N MET A 34 -4.97 -13.16 12.02
CA MET A 34 -4.01 -12.19 12.57
C MET A 34 -3.97 -10.92 11.72
N LEU A 35 -3.85 -11.06 10.40
CA LEU A 35 -3.79 -9.91 9.50
C LEU A 35 -5.08 -9.09 9.53
N ASN A 36 -6.25 -9.74 9.50
CA ASN A 36 -7.53 -9.05 9.52
C ASN A 36 -7.77 -8.31 10.84
N GLN A 37 -7.45 -8.92 11.99
CA GLN A 37 -7.63 -8.29 13.29
C GLN A 37 -6.65 -7.12 13.51
N ILE A 38 -5.40 -7.25 13.06
CA ILE A 38 -4.42 -6.15 13.10
C ILE A 38 -4.91 -4.99 12.24
N ALA A 39 -5.34 -5.27 11.00
CA ALA A 39 -5.89 -4.24 10.11
C ALA A 39 -7.12 -3.55 10.73
N ALA A 40 -8.07 -4.32 11.24
CA ALA A 40 -9.27 -3.79 11.88
C ALA A 40 -8.93 -2.87 13.06
N LYS A 41 -7.98 -3.27 13.92
CA LYS A 41 -7.52 -2.47 15.05
C LYS A 41 -6.91 -1.13 14.60
N PHE A 42 -6.08 -1.12 13.57
CA PHE A 42 -5.48 0.12 13.07
C PHE A 42 -6.50 1.01 12.36
N LEU A 43 -7.42 0.43 11.59
CA LEU A 43 -8.52 1.19 10.98
C LEU A 43 -9.40 1.86 12.04
N ASP A 44 -9.70 1.19 13.16
CA ASP A 44 -10.43 1.79 14.27
C ASP A 44 -9.63 2.88 14.98
N ALA A 45 -8.35 2.66 15.20
CA ALA A 45 -7.48 3.59 15.91
C ALA A 45 -7.15 4.88 15.12
N THR A 46 -7.44 4.90 13.82
CA THR A 46 -7.13 6.04 12.93
C THR A 46 -8.38 6.75 12.38
N THR A 47 -9.56 6.45 12.89
CA THR A 47 -10.83 7.05 12.45
C THR A 47 -10.91 8.56 12.68
N ASP A 48 -10.18 9.07 13.66
CA ASP A 48 -10.05 10.49 13.97
C ASP A 48 -9.05 11.22 13.05
N ILE A 49 -8.20 10.47 12.34
CA ILE A 49 -7.21 11.01 11.40
C ILE A 49 -7.79 11.09 9.99
N CYS A 50 -8.38 9.99 9.52
CA CYS A 50 -9.05 9.95 8.22
C CYS A 50 -10.18 8.92 8.18
N PRO A 51 -11.24 9.14 7.37
CA PRO A 51 -12.26 8.13 7.10
C PRO A 51 -11.62 6.88 6.47
N ASN A 52 -12.20 5.73 6.76
CA ASN A 52 -11.77 4.48 6.15
C ASN A 52 -12.96 3.63 5.69
N TRP A 53 -12.69 2.60 4.90
CA TRP A 53 -13.71 1.75 4.27
C TRP A 53 -14.40 0.78 5.21
N LYS A 54 -13.84 0.48 6.40
CA LYS A 54 -14.34 -0.54 7.33
C LYS A 54 -15.66 -0.12 7.99
N LEU A 55 -16.67 -0.99 7.91
CA LEU A 55 -17.94 -0.86 8.63
C LEU A 55 -18.01 -1.81 9.84
N ALA A 56 -17.60 -3.08 9.65
CA ALA A 56 -17.68 -4.09 10.70
C ALA A 56 -16.65 -5.21 10.49
N THR A 57 -16.36 -5.93 11.58
CA THR A 57 -15.53 -7.15 11.58
C THR A 57 -16.33 -8.26 12.27
N PRO A 58 -17.28 -8.90 11.56
CA PRO A 58 -18.18 -9.87 12.15
C PRO A 58 -17.52 -11.21 12.50
N ASP A 59 -16.34 -11.48 11.95
CA ASP A 59 -15.55 -12.69 12.19
C ASP A 59 -14.05 -12.31 12.20
N PRO A 60 -13.19 -13.02 12.94
CA PRO A 60 -11.75 -12.73 12.94
C PRO A 60 -11.08 -12.67 11.57
N MET A 61 -11.62 -13.37 10.57
CA MET A 61 -11.10 -13.39 9.19
C MET A 61 -11.87 -12.47 8.24
N VAL A 62 -12.98 -11.85 8.67
CA VAL A 62 -13.91 -11.15 7.79
C VAL A 62 -14.02 -9.69 8.16
N THR A 63 -13.84 -8.83 7.16
CA THR A 63 -14.16 -7.40 7.25
C THR A 63 -15.23 -7.05 6.23
N VAL A 64 -16.25 -6.35 6.68
CA VAL A 64 -17.31 -5.75 5.86
C VAL A 64 -17.03 -4.26 5.78
N GLY A 65 -17.13 -3.69 4.61
CA GLY A 65 -16.86 -2.27 4.41
C GLY A 65 -17.54 -1.69 3.18
N VAL A 66 -17.32 -0.41 2.99
CA VAL A 66 -17.81 0.32 1.82
C VAL A 66 -17.02 -0.12 0.58
N MET A 67 -17.73 -0.32 -0.52
CA MET A 67 -17.10 -0.55 -1.81
C MET A 67 -16.47 0.76 -2.30
N CYS A 68 -15.15 0.82 -2.29
CA CYS A 68 -14.40 1.98 -2.76
C CYS A 68 -13.80 1.71 -4.13
N GLN A 69 -13.75 2.73 -4.95
CA GLN A 69 -12.96 2.71 -6.17
C GLN A 69 -11.49 2.97 -5.81
N GLY A 70 -10.61 1.99 -6.10
CA GLY A 70 -9.18 2.16 -5.86
C GLY A 70 -8.52 3.04 -6.92
N PHE A 71 -7.59 3.88 -6.51
CA PHE A 71 -6.73 4.59 -7.44
C PHE A 71 -5.76 3.62 -8.12
N PRO A 72 -5.37 3.87 -9.38
CA PRO A 72 -4.40 3.04 -10.10
C PRO A 72 -2.94 3.35 -9.73
N VAL A 73 -2.73 3.89 -8.53
CA VAL A 73 -1.43 4.23 -7.97
C VAL A 73 -1.36 3.78 -6.51
N GLU A 74 -0.17 3.40 -6.06
CA GLU A 74 0.12 3.11 -4.67
C GLU A 74 0.92 4.25 -4.06
N MET A 75 0.46 4.81 -2.94
CA MET A 75 1.10 5.92 -2.25
C MET A 75 1.97 5.38 -1.12
N ILE A 76 3.29 5.37 -1.31
CA ILE A 76 4.25 4.84 -0.36
C ILE A 76 4.90 5.98 0.41
N VAL A 77 4.60 6.10 1.70
CA VAL A 77 5.27 7.06 2.60
C VAL A 77 6.48 6.39 3.23
N ARG A 78 7.65 7.01 3.05
CA ARG A 78 8.93 6.50 3.59
C ARG A 78 9.47 7.45 4.65
N GLY A 79 9.59 6.95 5.87
CA GLY A 79 10.29 7.65 6.95
C GLY A 79 11.80 7.35 7.00
N TYR A 80 12.23 6.28 6.33
CA TYR A 80 13.61 5.78 6.37
C TYR A 80 14.10 5.34 5.00
N LEU A 81 15.40 5.49 4.75
CA LEU A 81 16.05 5.04 3.52
C LEU A 81 16.34 3.53 3.60
N CYS A 82 15.38 2.72 3.20
CA CYS A 82 15.48 1.25 3.24
C CYS A 82 14.86 0.59 2.01
N GLY A 83 15.01 -0.72 1.88
CA GLY A 83 14.38 -1.53 0.85
C GLY A 83 14.76 -1.11 -0.58
N SER A 84 13.78 -0.92 -1.45
CA SER A 84 14.00 -0.51 -2.86
C SER A 84 14.67 0.85 -2.96
N ALA A 85 14.28 1.82 -2.14
CA ALA A 85 14.88 3.16 -2.11
C ALA A 85 16.37 3.11 -1.74
N TRP A 86 16.76 2.27 -0.77
CA TRP A 86 18.18 2.09 -0.46
C TRP A 86 18.95 1.43 -1.61
N ARG A 87 18.38 0.40 -2.25
CA ARG A 87 19.03 -0.23 -3.41
C ARG A 87 19.30 0.76 -4.54
N ALA A 88 18.29 1.61 -4.85
CA ALA A 88 18.45 2.68 -5.83
C ALA A 88 19.52 3.70 -5.40
N TYR A 89 19.47 4.16 -4.14
CA TYR A 89 20.44 5.12 -3.59
C TYR A 89 21.86 4.58 -3.63
N LYS A 90 22.07 3.33 -3.23
CA LYS A 90 23.36 2.64 -3.26
C LYS A 90 23.93 2.51 -4.68
N SER A 91 23.07 2.38 -5.69
CA SER A 91 23.48 2.36 -7.11
C SER A 91 23.79 3.75 -7.70
N GLY A 92 23.64 4.82 -6.90
CA GLY A 92 23.94 6.19 -7.32
C GLY A 92 22.72 7.05 -7.64
N VAL A 93 21.51 6.53 -7.56
CA VAL A 93 20.27 7.30 -7.75
C VAL A 93 20.12 8.31 -6.60
N ARG A 94 19.79 9.55 -6.95
CA ARG A 94 19.59 10.66 -6.00
C ARG A 94 18.23 11.35 -6.14
N GLU A 95 17.37 10.79 -6.96
CA GLU A 95 15.99 11.25 -7.13
C GLU A 95 15.08 10.04 -7.36
N ILE A 96 13.99 9.91 -6.58
CA ILE A 96 12.99 8.84 -6.71
C ILE A 96 11.63 9.51 -6.77
N CYS A 97 10.82 9.17 -7.77
CA CYS A 97 9.46 9.74 -7.97
C CYS A 97 9.42 11.28 -7.97
N GLY A 98 10.46 11.95 -8.51
CA GLY A 98 10.59 13.40 -8.49
C GLY A 98 11.11 14.00 -7.17
N VAL A 99 11.35 13.17 -6.15
CA VAL A 99 11.87 13.61 -4.85
C VAL A 99 13.39 13.46 -4.79
N LYS A 100 14.09 14.57 -4.55
CA LYS A 100 15.55 14.57 -4.36
C LYS A 100 15.91 14.00 -3.00
N LEU A 101 16.85 13.08 -2.99
CA LEU A 101 17.35 12.43 -1.78
C LEU A 101 18.58 13.18 -1.24
N PRO A 102 18.69 13.37 0.09
CA PRO A 102 19.88 13.97 0.69
C PRO A 102 21.15 13.16 0.39
N GLU A 103 22.28 13.87 0.28
CA GLU A 103 23.58 13.21 0.11
C GLU A 103 24.12 12.62 1.42
N GLY A 104 24.92 11.57 1.31
CA GLY A 104 25.62 10.95 2.43
C GLY A 104 24.78 10.11 3.37
N MET A 105 23.53 9.80 3.00
CA MET A 105 22.65 8.93 3.82
C MET A 105 23.14 7.48 3.83
N ARG A 106 22.88 6.82 4.96
CA ARG A 106 23.20 5.41 5.20
C ARG A 106 21.94 4.54 5.11
N GLU A 107 22.15 3.25 4.97
CA GLU A 107 21.05 2.27 5.05
C GLU A 107 20.31 2.37 6.38
N ASN A 108 18.97 2.36 6.30
CA ASN A 108 18.05 2.51 7.43
C ASN A 108 18.14 3.88 8.16
N GLU A 109 18.78 4.85 7.57
CA GLU A 109 18.80 6.21 8.11
C GLU A 109 17.44 6.88 7.92
N ARG A 110 17.02 7.64 8.94
CA ARG A 110 15.78 8.39 8.91
C ARG A 110 15.89 9.59 7.99
N PHE A 111 14.90 9.81 7.14
CA PHE A 111 14.78 11.05 6.39
C PHE A 111 14.52 12.24 7.32
N PRO A 112 15.02 13.44 7.02
CA PRO A 112 14.69 14.67 7.75
C PRO A 112 13.18 14.90 7.84
N GLU A 113 12.48 14.64 6.74
CA GLU A 113 11.03 14.60 6.63
C GLU A 113 10.61 13.35 5.84
N PRO A 114 9.48 12.72 6.17
CA PRO A 114 8.98 11.60 5.38
C PRO A 114 8.77 12.02 3.92
N ILE A 115 9.14 11.15 3.00
CA ILE A 115 8.93 11.36 1.56
C ILE A 115 7.84 10.45 1.02
N VAL A 116 7.16 10.90 -0.04
CA VAL A 116 6.15 10.10 -0.75
C VAL A 116 6.74 9.63 -2.08
N THR A 117 6.73 8.33 -2.30
CA THR A 117 7.28 7.69 -3.50
C THR A 117 6.20 6.82 -4.14
N PRO A 118 5.32 7.39 -4.96
CA PRO A 118 4.24 6.63 -5.58
C PRO A 118 4.75 5.62 -6.61
N THR A 119 3.99 4.55 -6.78
CA THR A 119 4.18 3.59 -7.88
C THR A 119 2.88 3.41 -8.65
N THR A 120 2.98 3.10 -9.93
CA THR A 120 1.83 2.63 -10.71
C THR A 120 1.42 1.26 -10.20
N LYS A 121 0.13 0.96 -10.24
CA LYS A 121 -0.35 -0.39 -9.98
C LYS A 121 -0.31 -1.17 -11.28
N ALA A 122 0.69 -2.05 -11.41
CA ALA A 122 0.88 -2.88 -12.58
C ALA A 122 -0.22 -3.96 -12.72
N GLU A 123 -0.43 -4.44 -13.94
CA GLU A 123 -1.24 -5.64 -14.17
C GLU A 123 -0.52 -6.89 -13.65
N ILE A 124 -1.29 -7.97 -13.42
CA ILE A 124 -0.76 -9.24 -12.91
C ILE A 124 0.36 -9.75 -13.84
N GLY A 125 1.57 -9.85 -13.30
CA GLY A 125 2.76 -10.31 -14.02
C GLY A 125 3.71 -9.20 -14.48
N GLU A 126 3.37 -7.93 -14.25
CA GLU A 126 4.24 -6.78 -14.42
C GLU A 126 4.68 -6.22 -13.06
N HIS A 127 5.80 -5.50 -13.04
CA HIS A 127 6.26 -4.81 -11.83
C HIS A 127 5.73 -3.39 -11.77
N ASP A 128 5.38 -2.96 -10.55
CA ASP A 128 5.04 -1.58 -10.27
C ASP A 128 6.23 -0.67 -10.62
N ALA A 129 5.94 0.41 -11.34
CA ALA A 129 6.95 1.38 -11.76
C ALA A 129 6.86 2.65 -10.90
N ASP A 130 8.00 3.21 -10.55
CA ASP A 130 8.08 4.52 -9.90
C ASP A 130 7.41 5.57 -10.78
N ILE A 131 6.61 6.44 -10.18
CA ILE A 131 5.90 7.53 -10.87
C ILE A 131 5.95 8.80 -10.01
N SER A 132 6.16 9.97 -10.63
CA SER A 132 6.15 11.23 -9.91
C SER A 132 4.73 11.80 -9.74
N LYS A 133 4.59 12.76 -8.82
CA LYS A 133 3.33 13.53 -8.67
C LYS A 133 2.89 14.18 -9.99
N GLU A 134 3.82 14.81 -10.67
CA GLU A 134 3.59 15.50 -11.93
C GLU A 134 3.06 14.54 -12.99
N GLU A 135 3.62 13.35 -13.07
CA GLU A 135 3.19 12.31 -14.00
C GLU A 135 1.81 11.73 -13.64
N ILE A 136 1.51 11.56 -12.35
CA ILE A 136 0.19 11.11 -11.87
C ILE A 136 -0.88 12.09 -12.33
N LEU A 137 -0.66 13.38 -12.10
CA LEU A 137 -1.58 14.44 -12.49
C LEU A 137 -1.69 14.58 -14.02
N ALA A 138 -0.57 14.54 -14.73
CA ALA A 138 -0.53 14.63 -16.19
C ALA A 138 -1.24 13.46 -16.88
N LYS A 139 -1.18 12.27 -16.30
CA LYS A 139 -1.89 11.07 -16.80
C LYS A 139 -3.35 11.00 -16.35
N GLY A 140 -3.82 11.92 -15.50
CA GLY A 140 -5.17 11.90 -14.95
C GLY A 140 -5.47 10.70 -14.05
N LEU A 141 -4.45 10.14 -13.39
CA LEU A 141 -4.60 9.02 -12.47
C LEU A 141 -5.16 9.46 -11.10
N ALA A 142 -5.00 10.72 -10.77
CA ALA A 142 -5.63 11.41 -9.66
C ALA A 142 -5.75 12.91 -10.00
N THR A 143 -6.69 13.60 -9.38
CA THR A 143 -6.78 15.07 -9.44
C THR A 143 -5.83 15.70 -8.41
N PRO A 144 -5.54 17.02 -8.51
CA PRO A 144 -4.76 17.72 -7.49
C PRO A 144 -5.37 17.68 -6.08
N GLU A 145 -6.69 17.58 -5.98
CA GLU A 145 -7.43 17.52 -4.73
C GLU A 145 -7.38 16.11 -4.11
N GLU A 146 -7.25 15.08 -4.93
CA GLU A 146 -7.17 13.68 -4.49
C GLU A 146 -5.74 13.28 -4.11
N TYR A 147 -4.73 13.97 -4.66
CA TYR A 147 -3.32 13.72 -4.36
C TYR A 147 -2.93 14.38 -3.03
#